data_ecd6a96ce96af47acaa91f75b6779501
#
_entry.id   ecd6a96ce96af47acaa91f75b6779501
#
_cell.length_a   1.000
_cell.length_b   1.000
_cell.length_c   1.000
_cell.angle_alpha   90.00
_cell.angle_beta   90.00
_cell.angle_gamma   90.00
#
_symmetry.space_group_name_H-M   'P 1'
#
loop_
_entity.id
_entity.type
_entity.pdbx_description
1 polymer ?
#
loop_
_entity_poly.entity_id
_entity_poly.type
_entity_poly.pdbx_seq_one_letter_code
_entity_poly.pdbx_strand_id
1 'polypeptide(L)'
;MSGIPRKLIGAGLIASLALASTALAAPPHRFVVFGDSLSDPGNAFILTRDLEIPPFASLIPSAPYARGAFHFSNGPTWVEQLSLIDHAVPSAGPALLLPVILSNYAVGGARARQVGAFDLPTQVGLFVNDFHGKAPANAVYVVFVGGNDVRDALGALAIDPTGATSVGILTDALSAIRSNLLTLYAAGARRFLVPNLPDIALAPAVRLSGPQAQAGAHFLSTQFNGGLELTLQGLEKALGVEIVRLDVFGLVNQVVAAPAAFGLTDVEDACIRLNTVVHAFCANPGKFLFWDGIHPTVAGHHLLAVRADAALDAGEVAVAAGP
;
A
#
# COMPACT_ATOMS: atom_id res chain seq x y z
N MET A 1 -84.74 1.94 36.92
CA MET A 1 -83.52 2.40 37.60
C MET A 1 -82.34 1.83 36.86
N SER A 2 -81.75 2.63 36.04
CA SER A 2 -80.81 2.25 35.02
C SER A 2 -79.33 2.49 35.42
N GLY A 3 -78.55 1.47 35.42
CA GLY A 3 -77.09 1.55 35.59
C GLY A 3 -76.34 1.58 34.29
N ILE A 4 -75.52 2.59 34.04
CA ILE A 4 -74.70 2.79 32.87
C ILE A 4 -73.36 2.07 33.04
N PRO A 5 -72.83 1.26 32.14
CA PRO A 5 -71.52 0.68 32.24
C PRO A 5 -70.43 1.64 31.72
N ARG A 6 -69.36 1.82 32.53
CA ARG A 6 -68.14 2.54 32.17
C ARG A 6 -67.30 1.75 31.13
N LYS A 7 -67.07 2.36 29.97
CA LYS A 7 -66.09 1.88 28.97
C LYS A 7 -64.68 2.20 29.44
N LEU A 8 -63.84 1.16 29.58
CA LEU A 8 -62.39 1.27 29.72
C LEU A 8 -61.80 1.54 28.35
N ILE A 9 -61.14 2.67 28.18
CA ILE A 9 -60.32 3.00 26.99
C ILE A 9 -58.93 2.47 27.28
N GLY A 10 -58.55 1.39 26.62
CA GLY A 10 -57.16 0.88 26.62
C GLY A 10 -56.29 1.75 25.75
N ALA A 11 -55.31 2.43 26.30
CA ALA A 11 -54.27 3.13 25.58
C ALA A 11 -53.24 2.12 25.06
N GLY A 12 -53.28 1.80 23.79
CA GLY A 12 -52.25 0.99 23.12
C GLY A 12 -50.98 1.84 22.91
N LEU A 13 -49.92 1.47 23.58
CA LEU A 13 -48.56 2.02 23.35
C LEU A 13 -48.01 1.42 22.04
N ILE A 14 -47.98 2.19 20.98
CA ILE A 14 -47.28 1.80 19.73
C ILE A 14 -45.82 2.17 19.94
N ALA A 15 -44.97 1.19 20.23
CA ALA A 15 -43.53 1.34 20.24
C ALA A 15 -43.04 1.35 18.78
N SER A 16 -42.71 2.52 18.26
CA SER A 16 -42.05 2.68 16.98
C SER A 16 -40.57 2.24 17.10
N LEU A 17 -40.25 1.03 16.61
CA LEU A 17 -38.86 0.63 16.40
C LEU A 17 -38.34 1.46 15.23
N ALA A 18 -37.51 2.46 15.50
CA ALA A 18 -36.69 3.10 14.50
C ALA A 18 -35.57 2.12 14.11
N LEU A 19 -35.72 1.45 12.97
CA LEU A 19 -34.63 0.75 12.30
C LEU A 19 -33.64 1.82 11.82
N ALA A 20 -32.55 1.99 12.56
CA ALA A 20 -31.40 2.73 12.06
C ALA A 20 -30.83 1.94 10.87
N SER A 21 -31.14 2.36 9.66
CA SER A 21 -30.44 1.90 8.46
C SER A 21 -28.99 2.38 8.60
N THR A 22 -28.06 1.48 8.89
CA THR A 22 -26.64 1.74 8.65
C THR A 22 -26.49 1.89 7.13
N ALA A 23 -26.42 3.13 6.67
CA ALA A 23 -26.03 3.40 5.29
C ALA A 23 -24.59 2.90 5.17
N LEU A 24 -24.40 1.74 4.52
CA LEU A 24 -23.09 1.33 4.04
C LEU A 24 -22.56 2.48 3.19
N ALA A 25 -21.39 2.99 3.52
CA ALA A 25 -20.76 4.00 2.68
C ALA A 25 -20.62 3.42 1.25
N ALA A 26 -20.97 4.22 0.26
CA ALA A 26 -20.81 3.76 -1.12
C ALA A 26 -19.33 3.47 -1.38
N PRO A 27 -18.99 2.38 -2.08
CA PRO A 27 -17.60 2.05 -2.37
C PRO A 27 -16.90 3.24 -3.03
N PRO A 28 -15.60 3.42 -2.81
CA PRO A 28 -14.86 4.52 -3.40
C PRO A 28 -14.93 4.42 -4.93
N HIS A 29 -15.33 5.48 -5.59
CA HIS A 29 -15.38 5.51 -7.05
C HIS A 29 -13.99 5.65 -7.68
N ARG A 30 -12.92 5.81 -6.87
CA ARG A 30 -11.57 6.06 -7.35
C ARG A 30 -10.51 5.77 -6.28
N PHE A 31 -9.40 5.19 -6.73
CA PHE A 31 -8.12 5.21 -6.01
C PHE A 31 -7.17 6.23 -6.65
N VAL A 32 -6.55 7.08 -5.84
CA VAL A 32 -5.41 7.92 -6.23
C VAL A 32 -4.20 7.40 -5.49
N VAL A 33 -3.19 6.92 -6.21
CA VAL A 33 -2.12 6.10 -5.64
C VAL A 33 -0.77 6.78 -5.83
N PHE A 34 0.03 6.80 -4.77
CA PHE A 34 1.41 7.26 -4.74
C PHE A 34 2.26 6.18 -4.09
N GLY A 35 3.43 5.90 -4.66
CA GLY A 35 4.27 4.85 -4.14
C GLY A 35 5.44 4.47 -5.03
N ASP A 36 5.94 3.28 -4.78
CA ASP A 36 7.07 2.70 -5.47
C ASP A 36 6.67 1.47 -6.32
N SER A 37 7.63 0.58 -6.57
CA SER A 37 7.44 -0.64 -7.36
C SER A 37 6.36 -1.60 -6.84
N LEU A 38 6.02 -1.54 -5.55
CA LEU A 38 4.95 -2.35 -4.98
C LEU A 38 3.56 -1.95 -5.50
N SER A 39 3.41 -0.73 -6.01
CA SER A 39 2.14 -0.17 -6.48
C SER A 39 2.20 0.33 -7.93
N ASP A 40 3.35 0.23 -8.62
CA ASP A 40 3.55 0.72 -9.99
C ASP A 40 2.77 -0.13 -11.01
N PRO A 41 1.78 0.43 -11.73
CA PRO A 41 0.97 -0.27 -12.71
C PRO A 41 1.59 -0.24 -14.12
N GLY A 42 2.87 0.10 -14.26
CA GLY A 42 3.59 0.24 -15.52
C GLY A 42 4.09 1.64 -15.82
N ASN A 43 4.03 2.58 -14.87
CA ASN A 43 4.58 3.94 -15.06
C ASN A 43 6.08 3.91 -15.33
N ALA A 44 6.86 3.06 -14.65
CA ALA A 44 8.30 2.92 -14.89
C ALA A 44 8.59 2.51 -16.34
N PHE A 45 7.82 1.57 -16.91
CA PHE A 45 7.96 1.22 -18.33
C PHE A 45 7.60 2.39 -19.26
N ILE A 46 6.56 3.16 -18.93
CA ILE A 46 6.16 4.32 -19.73
C ILE A 46 7.31 5.33 -19.81
N LEU A 47 8.04 5.51 -18.71
CA LEU A 47 9.16 6.45 -18.60
C LEU A 47 10.43 5.98 -19.30
N THR A 48 10.81 4.72 -19.12
CA THR A 48 12.14 4.23 -19.51
C THR A 48 12.13 3.41 -20.80
N ARG A 49 11.01 2.72 -21.07
CA ARG A 49 10.87 1.66 -22.08
C ARG A 49 11.76 0.45 -21.83
N ASP A 50 12.37 0.35 -20.66
CA ASP A 50 13.20 -0.76 -20.25
C ASP A 50 12.39 -1.89 -19.65
N LEU A 51 12.84 -3.13 -19.84
CA LEU A 51 12.19 -4.34 -19.33
C LEU A 51 13.23 -5.37 -18.89
N GLU A 52 12.94 -6.02 -17.76
CA GLU A 52 13.65 -7.22 -17.35
C GLU A 52 13.18 -8.42 -18.16
N ILE A 53 14.14 -9.08 -18.80
CA ILE A 53 13.97 -10.33 -19.56
C ILE A 53 15.10 -11.30 -19.19
N PRO A 54 14.88 -12.64 -19.23
CA PRO A 54 15.96 -13.60 -19.00
C PRO A 54 17.08 -13.51 -20.05
N PRO A 55 18.35 -13.74 -19.66
CA PRO A 55 18.80 -14.15 -18.33
C PRO A 55 18.86 -12.97 -17.36
N PHE A 56 18.36 -13.14 -16.13
CA PHE A 56 18.41 -12.11 -15.10
C PHE A 56 19.80 -12.04 -14.49
N ALA A 57 20.36 -10.83 -14.37
CA ALA A 57 21.68 -10.61 -13.78
C ALA A 57 21.61 -10.35 -12.26
N SER A 58 20.46 -9.93 -11.76
CA SER A 58 20.24 -9.56 -10.34
C SER A 58 18.89 -10.06 -9.86
N LEU A 59 18.79 -10.35 -8.54
CA LEU A 59 17.52 -10.57 -7.87
C LEU A 59 16.75 -9.27 -7.60
N ILE A 60 17.42 -8.12 -7.64
CA ILE A 60 16.77 -6.82 -7.52
C ILE A 60 16.73 -6.21 -8.93
N PRO A 61 15.55 -6.10 -9.55
CA PRO A 61 15.42 -5.63 -10.91
C PRO A 61 15.72 -4.13 -11.03
N SER A 62 16.21 -3.72 -12.19
CA SER A 62 16.39 -2.31 -12.56
C SER A 62 15.20 -1.75 -13.34
N ALA A 63 14.36 -2.64 -13.89
CA ALA A 63 13.19 -2.32 -14.69
C ALA A 63 12.04 -3.29 -14.40
N PRO A 64 10.79 -2.98 -14.80
CA PRO A 64 9.68 -3.90 -14.67
C PRO A 64 9.83 -5.11 -15.62
N TYR A 65 9.09 -6.18 -15.34
CA TYR A 65 9.21 -7.43 -16.09
C TYR A 65 8.32 -7.45 -17.34
N ALA A 66 8.87 -7.89 -18.47
CA ALA A 66 8.09 -8.14 -19.67
C ALA A 66 6.99 -9.18 -19.44
N ARG A 67 7.30 -10.27 -18.71
CA ARG A 67 6.33 -11.31 -18.36
C ARG A 67 5.21 -10.81 -17.42
N GLY A 68 5.48 -9.80 -16.61
CA GLY A 68 4.56 -9.23 -15.64
C GLY A 68 3.64 -8.15 -16.23
N ALA A 69 3.58 -7.99 -17.54
CA ALA A 69 2.84 -6.90 -18.19
C ALA A 69 3.26 -5.52 -17.66
N PHE A 70 4.57 -5.31 -17.58
CA PHE A 70 5.23 -4.05 -17.15
C PHE A 70 5.20 -3.75 -15.65
N HIS A 71 4.89 -4.74 -14.81
CA HIS A 71 4.96 -4.64 -13.35
C HIS A 71 6.30 -5.16 -12.82
N PHE A 72 6.66 -4.77 -11.61
CA PHE A 72 7.76 -5.36 -10.83
C PHE A 72 7.30 -6.67 -10.15
N SER A 73 6.52 -7.45 -10.86
CA SER A 73 5.93 -8.71 -10.43
C SER A 73 5.60 -9.56 -11.66
N ASN A 74 4.95 -10.71 -11.47
CA ASN A 74 4.42 -11.54 -12.56
C ASN A 74 2.99 -11.15 -13.01
N GLY A 75 2.51 -9.98 -12.62
CA GLY A 75 1.20 -9.44 -13.01
C GLY A 75 0.75 -8.29 -12.09
N PRO A 76 -0.56 -8.01 -12.00
CA PRO A 76 -1.09 -6.80 -11.39
C PRO A 76 -0.72 -6.66 -9.91
N THR A 77 -0.50 -5.41 -9.50
CA THR A 77 -0.20 -5.02 -8.13
C THR A 77 -1.42 -5.19 -7.22
N TRP A 78 -1.19 -5.07 -5.91
CA TRP A 78 -2.23 -5.18 -4.90
C TRP A 78 -3.33 -4.12 -5.07
N VAL A 79 -2.96 -2.88 -5.43
CA VAL A 79 -3.92 -1.79 -5.57
C VAL A 79 -4.78 -1.91 -6.83
N GLU A 80 -4.25 -2.49 -7.90
CA GLU A 80 -5.05 -2.85 -9.07
C GLU A 80 -6.04 -3.97 -8.74
N GLN A 81 -5.60 -4.99 -7.98
CA GLN A 81 -6.48 -6.06 -7.50
C GLN A 81 -7.53 -5.52 -6.52
N LEU A 82 -7.16 -4.63 -5.59
CA LEU A 82 -8.10 -3.94 -4.70
C LEU A 82 -9.13 -3.14 -5.50
N SER A 83 -8.71 -2.42 -6.54
CA SER A 83 -9.63 -1.64 -7.38
C SER A 83 -10.64 -2.52 -8.14
N LEU A 84 -10.30 -3.78 -8.42
CA LEU A 84 -11.24 -4.76 -8.98
C LEU A 84 -12.24 -5.23 -7.92
N ILE A 85 -11.80 -5.47 -6.68
CA ILE A 85 -12.66 -5.84 -5.55
C ILE A 85 -13.69 -4.73 -5.31
N ASP A 86 -13.23 -3.47 -5.22
CA ASP A 86 -14.06 -2.29 -4.94
C ASP A 86 -14.80 -1.72 -6.16
N HIS A 87 -14.72 -2.38 -7.32
CA HIS A 87 -15.33 -1.89 -8.57
C HIS A 87 -14.89 -0.48 -8.97
N ALA A 88 -13.66 -0.07 -8.59
CA ALA A 88 -13.10 1.27 -8.79
C ALA A 88 -12.20 1.39 -10.03
N VAL A 89 -12.21 0.39 -10.91
CA VAL A 89 -11.47 0.45 -12.19
C VAL A 89 -12.08 1.51 -13.11
N PRO A 90 -11.27 2.20 -13.95
CA PRO A 90 -9.85 1.96 -14.24
C PRO A 90 -8.86 2.78 -13.40
N SER A 91 -9.28 3.44 -12.33
CA SER A 91 -8.49 4.46 -11.62
C SER A 91 -7.10 4.01 -11.15
N ALA A 92 -6.92 2.71 -10.82
CA ALA A 92 -5.64 2.17 -10.39
C ALA A 92 -4.60 1.97 -11.52
N GLY A 93 -4.97 2.26 -12.78
CA GLY A 93 -4.03 2.20 -13.91
C GLY A 93 -3.05 3.38 -13.95
N PRO A 94 -2.02 3.32 -14.84
CA PRO A 94 -0.88 4.23 -14.85
C PRO A 94 -1.26 5.66 -15.24
N ALA A 95 -1.15 6.61 -14.30
CA ALA A 95 -1.49 8.02 -14.52
C ALA A 95 -0.66 8.68 -15.62
N LEU A 96 0.60 8.23 -15.82
CA LEU A 96 1.47 8.76 -16.88
C LEU A 96 1.03 8.40 -18.29
N LEU A 97 0.12 7.42 -18.44
CA LEU A 97 -0.48 7.07 -19.74
C LEU A 97 -1.68 7.97 -20.06
N LEU A 98 -2.57 8.17 -19.10
CA LEU A 98 -3.82 8.90 -19.30
C LEU A 98 -4.24 9.56 -17.98
N PRO A 99 -3.63 10.71 -17.61
CA PRO A 99 -3.90 11.37 -16.33
C PRO A 99 -5.38 11.74 -16.18
N VAL A 100 -5.82 11.88 -14.96
CA VAL A 100 -7.22 12.12 -14.53
C VAL A 100 -8.13 10.89 -14.68
N ILE A 101 -8.07 10.15 -15.77
CA ILE A 101 -8.82 8.89 -15.92
C ILE A 101 -8.16 7.78 -15.11
N LEU A 102 -6.86 7.59 -15.32
CA LEU A 102 -5.98 6.74 -14.54
C LEU A 102 -5.31 7.61 -13.49
N SER A 103 -5.19 7.15 -12.25
CA SER A 103 -4.73 7.97 -11.14
C SER A 103 -3.74 7.26 -10.20
N ASN A 104 -3.04 6.27 -10.72
CA ASN A 104 -1.92 5.67 -10.01
C ASN A 104 -0.61 6.31 -10.50
N TYR A 105 0.02 7.12 -9.63
CA TYR A 105 1.26 7.86 -9.88
C TYR A 105 2.50 7.11 -9.37
N ALA A 106 2.36 5.92 -8.79
CA ALA A 106 3.48 5.15 -8.26
C ALA A 106 4.48 4.79 -9.35
N VAL A 107 5.78 4.90 -9.05
CA VAL A 107 6.87 4.61 -10.00
C VAL A 107 7.91 3.73 -9.31
N GLY A 108 8.32 2.66 -9.98
CA GLY A 108 9.35 1.76 -9.49
C GLY A 108 10.63 2.47 -9.05
N GLY A 109 11.16 2.09 -7.88
CA GLY A 109 12.37 2.70 -7.30
C GLY A 109 12.16 4.02 -6.56
N ALA A 110 10.94 4.57 -6.56
CA ALA A 110 10.64 5.83 -5.88
C ALA A 110 10.89 5.77 -4.37
N ARG A 111 11.33 6.88 -3.82
CA ARG A 111 11.55 7.11 -2.40
C ARG A 111 10.50 8.07 -1.83
N ALA A 112 10.35 8.06 -0.51
CA ALA A 112 9.58 9.11 0.15
C ALA A 112 10.28 10.47 0.05
N ARG A 113 11.63 10.47 0.21
CA ARG A 113 12.49 11.65 0.04
C ARG A 113 12.63 12.05 -1.44
N GLN A 114 12.96 13.31 -1.71
CA GLN A 114 13.31 13.72 -3.08
C GLN A 114 14.79 13.43 -3.36
N VAL A 115 15.07 12.33 -4.04
CA VAL A 115 16.40 11.88 -4.47
C VAL A 115 16.42 11.66 -5.98
N GLY A 116 15.41 11.00 -6.51
CA GLY A 116 15.20 10.72 -7.93
C GLY A 116 14.15 11.63 -8.56
N ALA A 117 13.92 11.43 -9.86
CA ALA A 117 13.03 12.28 -10.66
C ALA A 117 11.54 12.06 -10.36
N PHE A 118 11.16 10.84 -9.91
CA PHE A 118 9.75 10.45 -9.74
C PHE A 118 9.44 9.96 -8.31
N ASP A 119 10.14 10.53 -7.34
CA ASP A 119 9.88 10.28 -5.92
C ASP A 119 8.56 10.91 -5.46
N LEU A 120 8.11 10.57 -4.24
CA LEU A 120 6.80 10.96 -3.72
C LEU A 120 6.45 12.45 -3.94
N PRO A 121 7.34 13.43 -3.68
CA PRO A 121 7.00 14.84 -3.91
C PRO A 121 6.67 15.16 -5.37
N THR A 122 7.38 14.53 -6.32
CA THR A 122 7.09 14.69 -7.74
C THR A 122 5.75 14.06 -8.13
N GLN A 123 5.47 12.84 -7.63
CA GLN A 123 4.19 12.16 -7.89
C GLN A 123 3.00 12.99 -7.40
N VAL A 124 3.08 13.52 -6.18
CA VAL A 124 2.04 14.40 -5.61
C VAL A 124 1.94 15.71 -6.39
N GLY A 125 3.07 16.28 -6.82
CA GLY A 125 3.08 17.46 -7.68
C GLY A 125 2.38 17.25 -9.03
N LEU A 126 2.62 16.09 -9.68
CA LEU A 126 1.93 15.72 -10.91
C LEU A 126 0.43 15.59 -10.69
N PHE A 127 0.00 14.90 -9.63
CA PHE A 127 -1.41 14.79 -9.26
C PHE A 127 -2.06 16.17 -9.05
N VAL A 128 -1.42 17.04 -8.27
CA VAL A 128 -1.94 18.39 -8.01
C VAL A 128 -2.09 19.19 -9.31
N ASN A 129 -1.13 19.06 -10.23
CA ASN A 129 -1.20 19.67 -11.55
C ASN A 129 -2.35 19.10 -12.40
N ASP A 130 -2.45 17.79 -12.52
CA ASP A 130 -3.44 17.11 -13.36
C ASP A 130 -4.87 17.39 -12.89
N PHE A 131 -5.09 17.48 -11.59
CA PHE A 131 -6.39 17.77 -10.98
C PHE A 131 -6.59 19.26 -10.66
N HIS A 132 -5.71 20.14 -11.16
CA HIS A 132 -5.79 21.60 -10.96
C HIS A 132 -5.97 22.03 -9.50
N GLY A 133 -5.28 21.33 -8.59
CA GLY A 133 -5.33 21.57 -7.16
C GLY A 133 -6.63 21.15 -6.47
N LYS A 134 -7.50 20.38 -7.14
CA LYS A 134 -8.81 19.94 -6.62
C LYS A 134 -8.87 18.42 -6.54
N ALA A 135 -8.56 17.88 -5.38
CA ALA A 135 -8.63 16.45 -5.12
C ALA A 135 -10.09 15.93 -5.19
N PRO A 136 -10.38 14.84 -5.93
CA PRO A 136 -11.71 14.22 -5.93
C PRO A 136 -12.16 13.82 -4.51
N ALA A 137 -13.35 14.28 -4.11
CA ALA A 137 -13.86 14.11 -2.74
C ALA A 137 -14.23 12.65 -2.40
N ASN A 138 -14.57 11.85 -3.43
CA ASN A 138 -14.96 10.44 -3.30
C ASN A 138 -13.82 9.48 -3.65
N ALA A 139 -12.57 9.89 -3.47
CA ALA A 139 -11.40 9.05 -3.70
C ALA A 139 -10.75 8.59 -2.39
N VAL A 140 -10.15 7.40 -2.40
CA VAL A 140 -9.19 6.94 -1.41
C VAL A 140 -7.79 7.29 -1.92
N TYR A 141 -7.03 8.01 -1.10
CA TYR A 141 -5.66 8.44 -1.38
C TYR A 141 -4.69 7.46 -0.73
N VAL A 142 -4.03 6.66 -1.56
CA VAL A 142 -3.07 5.65 -1.10
C VAL A 142 -1.66 6.22 -1.13
N VAL A 143 -0.94 6.14 0.00
CA VAL A 143 0.48 6.51 0.06
C VAL A 143 1.25 5.32 0.63
N PHE A 144 1.91 4.55 -0.26
CA PHE A 144 2.68 3.37 0.11
C PHE A 144 4.09 3.48 -0.45
N VAL A 145 5.01 4.01 0.36
CA VAL A 145 6.38 4.34 -0.01
C VAL A 145 7.28 4.31 1.22
N GLY A 146 8.58 4.16 1.01
CA GLY A 146 9.58 4.15 2.08
C GLY A 146 10.45 2.90 2.08
N GLY A 147 10.05 1.84 1.36
CA GLY A 147 10.86 0.62 1.24
C GLY A 147 12.24 0.89 0.64
N ASN A 148 12.32 1.76 -0.36
CA ASN A 148 13.59 2.17 -0.95
C ASN A 148 14.41 3.08 -0.03
N ASP A 149 13.76 3.88 0.84
CA ASP A 149 14.45 4.67 1.87
C ASP A 149 15.06 3.76 2.94
N VAL A 150 14.34 2.73 3.39
CA VAL A 150 14.87 1.74 4.34
C VAL A 150 16.00 0.94 3.72
N ARG A 151 15.93 0.60 2.42
CA ARG A 151 17.03 -0.05 1.70
C ARG A 151 18.27 0.85 1.61
N ASP A 152 18.10 2.14 1.36
CA ASP A 152 19.21 3.12 1.39
C ASP A 152 19.81 3.21 2.79
N ALA A 153 18.98 3.26 3.84
CA ALA A 153 19.40 3.29 5.23
C ALA A 153 20.18 2.01 5.62
N LEU A 154 19.73 0.84 5.13
CA LEU A 154 20.46 -0.43 5.33
C LEU A 154 21.82 -0.40 4.65
N GLY A 155 21.91 0.12 3.43
CA GLY A 155 23.19 0.32 2.73
C GLY A 155 24.10 1.29 3.46
N ALA A 156 23.56 2.33 4.06
CA ALA A 156 24.32 3.32 4.84
C ALA A 156 24.96 2.72 6.10
N LEU A 157 24.35 1.73 6.75
CA LEU A 157 24.95 1.04 7.92
C LEU A 157 26.27 0.33 7.60
N ALA A 158 26.49 -0.09 6.37
CA ALA A 158 27.75 -0.69 5.94
C ALA A 158 28.90 0.33 5.86
N ILE A 159 28.58 1.62 5.70
CA ILE A 159 29.54 2.72 5.54
C ILE A 159 29.66 3.52 6.84
N ASP A 160 28.54 3.73 7.53
CA ASP A 160 28.44 4.44 8.82
C ASP A 160 27.84 3.52 9.89
N PRO A 161 28.67 2.75 10.59
CA PRO A 161 28.22 1.83 11.66
C PRO A 161 27.63 2.56 12.88
N THR A 162 27.78 3.88 13.00
CA THR A 162 27.11 4.65 14.06
C THR A 162 25.60 4.73 13.86
N GLY A 163 25.15 4.51 12.63
CA GLY A 163 23.75 4.60 12.25
C GLY A 163 23.22 6.02 12.08
N ALA A 164 24.04 7.05 12.27
CA ALA A 164 23.61 8.45 12.17
C ALA A 164 23.05 8.76 10.77
N THR A 165 23.73 8.30 9.71
CA THR A 165 23.27 8.44 8.33
C THR A 165 21.94 7.75 8.10
N SER A 166 21.77 6.53 8.61
CA SER A 166 20.51 5.75 8.48
C SER A 166 19.35 6.45 9.20
N VAL A 167 19.57 6.98 10.39
CA VAL A 167 18.56 7.76 11.14
C VAL A 167 18.17 9.01 10.36
N GLY A 168 19.12 9.73 9.77
CA GLY A 168 18.84 10.89 8.91
C GLY A 168 17.96 10.52 7.74
N ILE A 169 18.27 9.43 7.02
CA ILE A 169 17.47 8.93 5.90
C ILE A 169 16.03 8.64 6.31
N LEU A 170 15.80 7.93 7.42
CA LEU A 170 14.45 7.60 7.87
C LEU A 170 13.69 8.86 8.33
N THR A 171 14.36 9.79 9.00
CA THR A 171 13.76 11.05 9.45
C THR A 171 13.28 11.89 8.27
N ASP A 172 14.12 12.04 7.25
CA ASP A 172 13.79 12.78 6.03
C ASP A 172 12.63 12.12 5.26
N ALA A 173 12.62 10.79 5.20
CA ALA A 173 11.54 10.03 4.56
C ALA A 173 10.19 10.25 5.26
N LEU A 174 10.14 10.16 6.58
CA LEU A 174 8.93 10.40 7.37
C LEU A 174 8.46 11.86 7.28
N SER A 175 9.39 12.81 7.28
CA SER A 175 9.09 14.23 7.06
C SER A 175 8.48 14.48 5.68
N ALA A 176 9.00 13.83 4.65
CA ALA A 176 8.49 13.92 3.29
C ALA A 176 7.08 13.32 3.17
N ILE A 177 6.83 12.14 3.78
CA ILE A 177 5.48 11.54 3.82
C ILE A 177 4.51 12.51 4.49
N ARG A 178 4.86 13.05 5.66
CA ARG A 178 4.04 14.04 6.36
C ARG A 178 3.71 15.24 5.47
N SER A 179 4.69 15.82 4.82
CA SER A 179 4.53 17.02 3.99
C SER A 179 3.63 16.76 2.78
N ASN A 180 3.76 15.57 2.15
CA ASN A 180 2.95 15.20 1.00
C ASN A 180 1.50 14.88 1.38
N LEU A 181 1.25 14.25 2.53
CA LEU A 181 -0.11 14.07 3.07
C LEU A 181 -0.78 15.41 3.37
N LEU A 182 -0.04 16.38 3.90
CA LEU A 182 -0.54 17.76 4.10
C LEU A 182 -0.88 18.45 2.76
N THR A 183 -0.06 18.27 1.73
CA THR A 183 -0.31 18.80 0.39
C THR A 183 -1.58 18.20 -0.22
N LEU A 184 -1.76 16.89 -0.11
CA LEU A 184 -2.97 16.21 -0.56
C LEU A 184 -4.21 16.68 0.21
N TYR A 185 -4.10 16.83 1.53
CA TYR A 185 -5.19 17.36 2.35
C TYR A 185 -5.57 18.80 1.95
N ALA A 186 -4.57 19.65 1.72
CA ALA A 186 -4.79 21.04 1.25
C ALA A 186 -5.47 21.09 -0.13
N ALA A 187 -5.16 20.11 -1.01
CA ALA A 187 -5.85 19.95 -2.30
C ALA A 187 -7.31 19.47 -2.16
N GLY A 188 -7.71 18.96 -1.00
CA GLY A 188 -9.08 18.49 -0.74
C GLY A 188 -9.21 16.99 -0.45
N ALA A 189 -8.11 16.22 -0.41
CA ALA A 189 -8.14 14.82 -0.02
C ALA A 189 -8.60 14.66 1.45
N ARG A 190 -9.44 13.65 1.72
CA ARG A 190 -10.02 13.45 3.06
C ARG A 190 -9.96 12.00 3.54
N ARG A 191 -9.84 11.03 2.64
CA ARG A 191 -9.81 9.61 2.97
C ARG A 191 -8.48 9.02 2.53
N PHE A 192 -7.67 8.60 3.49
CA PHE A 192 -6.32 8.10 3.25
C PHE A 192 -6.20 6.63 3.64
N LEU A 193 -5.44 5.87 2.84
CA LEU A 193 -4.97 4.54 3.16
C LEU A 193 -3.43 4.58 3.14
N VAL A 194 -2.82 4.35 4.29
CA VAL A 194 -1.36 4.40 4.43
C VAL A 194 -0.85 3.06 4.98
N PRO A 195 -0.34 2.18 4.10
CA PRO A 195 0.33 0.96 4.53
C PRO A 195 1.63 1.26 5.28
N ASN A 196 1.93 0.45 6.32
CA ASN A 196 3.27 0.38 6.87
C ASN A 196 4.16 -0.49 5.97
N LEU A 197 5.49 -0.44 6.15
CA LEU A 197 6.42 -1.25 5.37
C LEU A 197 6.40 -2.70 5.84
N PRO A 198 6.57 -3.68 4.92
CA PRO A 198 6.84 -5.06 5.30
C PRO A 198 8.14 -5.18 6.09
N ASP A 199 8.32 -6.28 6.79
CA ASP A 199 9.63 -6.64 7.34
C ASP A 199 10.56 -7.01 6.18
N ILE A 200 11.38 -6.05 5.72
CA ILE A 200 12.26 -6.27 4.58
C ILE A 200 13.38 -7.29 4.86
N ALA A 201 13.61 -7.65 6.13
CA ALA A 201 14.52 -8.74 6.50
C ALA A 201 14.09 -10.10 5.92
N LEU A 202 12.80 -10.26 5.63
CA LEU A 202 12.23 -11.49 5.09
C LEU A 202 12.40 -11.60 3.57
N ALA A 203 12.77 -10.53 2.89
CA ALA A 203 12.97 -10.51 1.44
C ALA A 203 14.19 -11.37 1.03
N PRO A 204 14.08 -12.17 -0.07
CA PRO A 204 15.14 -13.09 -0.49
C PRO A 204 16.51 -12.44 -0.65
N ALA A 205 16.59 -11.24 -1.23
CA ALA A 205 17.85 -10.52 -1.42
C ALA A 205 18.52 -10.12 -0.08
N VAL A 206 17.74 -9.80 0.95
CA VAL A 206 18.26 -9.47 2.28
C VAL A 206 18.67 -10.74 3.02
N ARG A 207 17.88 -11.81 2.90
CA ARG A 207 18.23 -13.13 3.48
C ARG A 207 19.57 -13.64 2.94
N LEU A 208 19.80 -13.54 1.64
CA LEU A 208 21.06 -13.91 0.99
C LEU A 208 22.25 -13.03 1.39
N SER A 209 22.00 -11.83 1.90
CA SER A 209 23.06 -10.95 2.45
C SER A 209 23.48 -11.34 3.87
N GLY A 210 22.83 -12.32 4.48
CA GLY A 210 23.19 -12.94 5.74
C GLY A 210 22.53 -12.33 6.98
N PRO A 211 22.77 -12.96 8.17
CA PRO A 211 22.04 -12.64 9.41
C PRO A 211 22.20 -11.19 9.89
N GLN A 212 23.36 -10.59 9.67
CA GLN A 212 23.60 -9.20 10.07
C GLN A 212 22.76 -8.21 9.25
N ALA A 213 22.66 -8.44 7.91
CA ALA A 213 21.81 -7.65 7.04
C ALA A 213 20.33 -7.82 7.41
N GLN A 214 19.90 -9.05 7.70
CA GLN A 214 18.54 -9.31 8.18
C GLN A 214 18.23 -8.58 9.48
N ALA A 215 19.12 -8.65 10.49
CA ALA A 215 18.92 -7.95 11.75
C ALA A 215 18.83 -6.42 11.56
N GLY A 216 19.70 -5.85 10.74
CA GLY A 216 19.66 -4.43 10.40
C GLY A 216 18.38 -4.04 9.66
N ALA A 217 17.96 -4.83 8.70
CA ALA A 217 16.73 -4.63 7.92
C ALA A 217 15.48 -4.68 8.79
N HIS A 218 15.37 -5.69 9.67
CA HIS A 218 14.27 -5.81 10.64
C HIS A 218 14.21 -4.58 11.56
N PHE A 219 15.35 -4.19 12.12
CA PHE A 219 15.44 -3.01 12.98
C PHE A 219 14.99 -1.74 12.26
N LEU A 220 15.51 -1.47 11.06
CA LEU A 220 15.17 -0.27 10.29
C LEU A 220 13.71 -0.24 9.85
N SER A 221 13.13 -1.38 9.43
CA SER A 221 11.71 -1.50 9.12
C SER A 221 10.84 -1.19 10.34
N THR A 222 11.20 -1.71 11.50
CA THR A 222 10.50 -1.47 12.77
C THR A 222 10.59 0.01 13.18
N GLN A 223 11.77 0.65 13.08
CA GLN A 223 11.96 2.07 13.39
C GLN A 223 11.16 2.97 12.44
N PHE A 224 11.21 2.67 11.14
CA PHE A 224 10.41 3.42 10.16
C PHE A 224 8.92 3.32 10.46
N ASN A 225 8.39 2.11 10.69
CA ASN A 225 6.98 1.89 10.95
C ASN A 225 6.51 2.56 12.25
N GLY A 226 7.32 2.52 13.30
CA GLY A 226 7.07 3.27 14.53
C GLY A 226 7.00 4.79 14.32
N GLY A 227 7.94 5.34 13.56
CA GLY A 227 7.97 6.75 13.18
C GLY A 227 6.81 7.14 12.27
N LEU A 228 6.42 6.26 11.35
CA LEU A 228 5.26 6.45 10.49
C LEU A 228 3.97 6.56 11.32
N GLU A 229 3.75 5.64 12.25
CA GLU A 229 2.57 5.67 13.11
C GLU A 229 2.47 6.96 13.92
N LEU A 230 3.56 7.41 14.54
CA LEU A 230 3.59 8.69 15.25
C LEU A 230 3.28 9.88 14.33
N THR A 231 3.76 9.83 13.09
CA THR A 231 3.50 10.85 12.07
C THR A 231 2.02 10.89 11.70
N LEU A 232 1.39 9.74 11.50
CA LEU A 232 -0.03 9.62 11.13
C LEU A 232 -0.93 10.06 12.28
N GLN A 233 -0.65 9.64 13.52
CA GLN A 233 -1.37 10.10 14.73
C GLN A 233 -1.31 11.62 14.87
N GLY A 234 -0.12 12.22 14.63
CA GLY A 234 0.05 13.67 14.66
C GLY A 234 -0.77 14.39 13.60
N LEU A 235 -0.89 13.82 12.40
CA LEU A 235 -1.72 14.37 11.32
C LEU A 235 -3.21 14.25 11.62
N GLU A 236 -3.69 13.13 12.12
CA GLU A 236 -5.10 12.94 12.52
C GLU A 236 -5.51 13.96 13.58
N LYS A 237 -4.68 14.12 14.62
CA LYS A 237 -4.94 15.10 15.66
C LYS A 237 -4.96 16.55 15.15
N ALA A 238 -4.09 16.86 14.17
CA ALA A 238 -3.97 18.22 13.64
C ALA A 238 -5.06 18.58 12.63
N LEU A 239 -5.51 17.60 11.83
CA LEU A 239 -6.39 17.82 10.69
C LEU A 239 -7.83 17.35 10.94
N GLY A 240 -8.09 16.55 11.97
CA GLY A 240 -9.38 15.96 12.24
C GLY A 240 -9.83 14.98 11.15
N VAL A 241 -8.88 14.27 10.54
CA VAL A 241 -9.13 13.23 9.52
C VAL A 241 -8.78 11.86 10.09
N GLU A 242 -9.45 10.84 9.63
CA GLU A 242 -9.06 9.45 9.86
C GLU A 242 -8.15 8.97 8.73
N ILE A 243 -7.05 8.31 9.10
CA ILE A 243 -6.13 7.68 8.15
C ILE A 243 -6.19 6.18 8.39
N VAL A 244 -6.70 5.43 7.43
CA VAL A 244 -6.77 3.97 7.52
C VAL A 244 -5.35 3.40 7.45
N ARG A 245 -4.97 2.56 8.43
CA ARG A 245 -3.70 1.83 8.46
C ARG A 245 -3.86 0.48 7.80
N LEU A 246 -2.87 0.10 6.99
CA LEU A 246 -2.75 -1.26 6.50
C LEU A 246 -1.47 -1.89 7.07
N ASP A 247 -1.62 -2.87 7.95
CA ASP A 247 -0.50 -3.56 8.60
C ASP A 247 0.11 -4.61 7.68
N VAL A 248 1.00 -4.15 6.79
CA VAL A 248 1.77 -5.01 5.87
C VAL A 248 2.88 -5.75 6.61
N PHE A 249 3.49 -5.12 7.62
CA PHE A 249 4.51 -5.76 8.47
C PHE A 249 3.96 -7.01 9.14
N GLY A 250 2.83 -6.88 9.82
CA GLY A 250 2.17 -8.01 10.48
C GLY A 250 1.68 -9.07 9.49
N LEU A 251 1.12 -8.66 8.34
CA LEU A 251 0.67 -9.59 7.31
C LEU A 251 1.83 -10.46 6.78
N VAL A 252 2.95 -9.85 6.36
CA VAL A 252 4.08 -10.61 5.79
C VAL A 252 4.69 -11.56 6.82
N ASN A 253 4.83 -11.13 8.08
CA ASN A 253 5.28 -12.01 9.17
C ASN A 253 4.32 -13.18 9.41
N GLN A 254 2.99 -12.97 9.37
CA GLN A 254 2.00 -14.04 9.47
C GLN A 254 2.09 -15.04 8.31
N VAL A 255 2.25 -14.52 7.08
CA VAL A 255 2.39 -15.34 5.86
C VAL A 255 3.64 -16.22 5.95
N VAL A 256 4.78 -15.66 6.38
CA VAL A 256 6.04 -16.41 6.51
C VAL A 256 5.95 -17.45 7.64
N ALA A 257 5.28 -17.13 8.75
CA ALA A 257 5.12 -18.07 9.87
C ALA A 257 4.17 -19.25 9.58
N ALA A 258 3.18 -19.06 8.69
CA ALA A 258 2.18 -20.07 8.38
C ALA A 258 1.79 -20.07 6.89
N PRO A 259 2.72 -20.34 5.95
CA PRO A 259 2.49 -20.15 4.52
C PRO A 259 1.32 -20.97 3.96
N ALA A 260 1.12 -22.19 4.48
CA ALA A 260 0.03 -23.07 4.03
C ALA A 260 -1.37 -22.48 4.33
N ALA A 261 -1.52 -21.68 5.40
CA ALA A 261 -2.77 -20.99 5.73
C ALA A 261 -3.13 -19.92 4.67
N PHE A 262 -2.15 -19.45 3.94
CA PHE A 262 -2.29 -18.46 2.86
C PHE A 262 -2.19 -19.08 1.45
N GLY A 263 -2.20 -20.41 1.36
CA GLY A 263 -2.13 -21.14 0.10
C GLY A 263 -0.74 -21.15 -0.57
N LEU A 264 0.30 -20.72 0.13
CA LEU A 264 1.68 -20.68 -0.33
C LEU A 264 2.48 -21.91 0.15
N THR A 265 3.57 -22.20 -0.54
CA THR A 265 4.50 -23.29 -0.17
C THR A 265 5.94 -22.80 -0.10
N ASP A 266 6.21 -21.62 -0.68
CA ASP A 266 7.53 -21.01 -0.68
C ASP A 266 7.40 -19.52 -0.34
N VAL A 267 8.05 -19.13 0.76
CA VAL A 267 8.03 -17.76 1.30
C VAL A 267 9.44 -17.23 1.56
N GLU A 268 10.44 -17.97 1.10
CA GLU A 268 11.85 -17.68 1.32
C GLU A 268 12.61 -17.39 0.05
N ASP A 269 12.28 -18.06 -1.05
CA ASP A 269 12.99 -17.99 -2.31
C ASP A 269 12.31 -17.07 -3.32
N ALA A 270 13.11 -16.52 -4.23
CA ALA A 270 12.61 -15.82 -5.41
C ALA A 270 12.11 -16.82 -6.47
N CYS A 271 11.01 -16.50 -7.14
CA CYS A 271 10.50 -17.28 -8.27
C CYS A 271 11.38 -17.13 -9.52
N ILE A 272 12.05 -15.99 -9.72
CA ILE A 272 13.04 -15.83 -10.79
C ILE A 272 14.35 -16.53 -10.44
N ARG A 273 15.06 -16.97 -11.50
CA ARG A 273 16.39 -17.59 -11.39
C ARG A 273 17.42 -16.81 -12.18
N LEU A 274 18.58 -16.58 -11.54
CA LEU A 274 19.66 -15.81 -12.13
C LEU A 274 20.41 -16.61 -13.21
N ASN A 275 20.95 -15.87 -14.17
CA ASN A 275 21.91 -16.35 -15.16
C ASN A 275 21.41 -17.54 -16.01
N THR A 276 20.11 -17.68 -16.20
CA THR A 276 19.52 -18.75 -17.03
C THR A 276 18.38 -18.22 -17.89
N VAL A 277 18.28 -18.74 -19.11
CA VAL A 277 17.15 -18.48 -20.02
C VAL A 277 16.11 -19.59 -19.90
N VAL A 278 16.61 -20.84 -19.86
CA VAL A 278 15.76 -22.02 -19.70
C VAL A 278 15.42 -22.18 -18.22
N HIS A 279 14.14 -22.31 -17.91
CA HIS A 279 13.65 -22.37 -16.52
C HIS A 279 14.02 -21.13 -15.68
N ALA A 280 14.05 -19.93 -16.30
CA ALA A 280 14.31 -18.67 -15.62
C ALA A 280 13.26 -18.31 -14.55
N PHE A 281 12.15 -19.03 -14.49
CA PHE A 281 11.06 -18.83 -13.54
C PHE A 281 10.73 -20.16 -12.81
N CYS A 282 10.20 -20.04 -11.60
CA CYS A 282 9.65 -21.16 -10.86
C CYS A 282 8.44 -21.79 -11.61
N ALA A 283 8.16 -23.06 -11.35
CA ALA A 283 7.10 -23.78 -12.07
C ALA A 283 5.69 -23.30 -11.71
N ASN A 284 5.49 -22.85 -10.47
CA ASN A 284 4.18 -22.45 -9.95
C ASN A 284 4.29 -21.14 -9.16
N PRO A 285 4.31 -19.97 -9.82
CA PRO A 285 4.43 -18.67 -9.16
C PRO A 285 3.34 -18.37 -8.13
N GLY A 286 2.14 -18.93 -8.30
CA GLY A 286 1.05 -18.79 -7.35
C GLY A 286 1.26 -19.49 -6.00
N LYS A 287 2.37 -20.22 -5.83
CA LYS A 287 2.78 -20.86 -4.58
C LYS A 287 3.97 -20.17 -3.90
N PHE A 288 4.53 -19.14 -4.53
CA PHE A 288 5.63 -18.34 -4.02
C PHE A 288 5.13 -17.00 -3.49
N LEU A 289 5.70 -16.56 -2.36
CA LEU A 289 5.46 -15.20 -1.86
C LEU A 289 6.19 -14.17 -2.73
N PHE A 290 7.47 -14.45 -3.07
CA PHE A 290 8.32 -13.52 -3.78
C PHE A 290 8.50 -13.87 -5.27
N TRP A 291 8.32 -12.86 -6.12
CA TRP A 291 8.63 -12.95 -7.55
C TRP A 291 10.13 -12.86 -7.82
N ASP A 292 10.78 -11.89 -7.21
CA ASP A 292 12.22 -11.65 -7.27
C ASP A 292 12.80 -11.49 -5.85
N GLY A 293 13.94 -10.82 -5.71
CA GLY A 293 14.60 -10.65 -4.43
C GLY A 293 13.89 -9.76 -3.43
N ILE A 294 12.91 -8.95 -3.86
CA ILE A 294 12.25 -7.95 -3.02
C ILE A 294 10.75 -7.78 -3.28
N HIS A 295 10.26 -8.16 -4.45
CA HIS A 295 8.86 -7.93 -4.84
C HIS A 295 8.01 -9.19 -4.67
N PRO A 296 6.75 -9.04 -4.23
CA PRO A 296 5.84 -10.18 -4.15
C PRO A 296 5.38 -10.64 -5.54
N THR A 297 4.93 -11.91 -5.59
CA THR A 297 4.16 -12.43 -6.72
C THR A 297 2.75 -11.82 -6.76
N VAL A 298 2.00 -12.06 -7.85
CA VAL A 298 0.57 -11.76 -7.91
C VAL A 298 -0.20 -12.37 -6.73
N ALA A 299 0.19 -13.57 -6.27
CA ALA A 299 -0.41 -14.20 -5.09
C ALA A 299 -0.11 -13.40 -3.81
N GLY A 300 1.13 -12.94 -3.62
CA GLY A 300 1.48 -12.06 -2.51
C GLY A 300 0.74 -10.71 -2.57
N HIS A 301 0.66 -10.11 -3.76
CA HIS A 301 -0.15 -8.90 -3.97
C HIS A 301 -1.65 -9.12 -3.68
N HIS A 302 -2.18 -10.31 -3.99
CA HIS A 302 -3.58 -10.63 -3.68
C HIS A 302 -3.85 -10.65 -2.18
N LEU A 303 -2.95 -11.22 -1.38
CA LEU A 303 -3.09 -11.21 0.08
C LEU A 303 -3.13 -9.78 0.63
N LEU A 304 -2.33 -8.89 0.04
CA LEU A 304 -2.31 -7.48 0.40
C LEU A 304 -3.61 -6.77 0.01
N ALA A 305 -4.14 -7.04 -1.19
CA ALA A 305 -5.40 -6.47 -1.67
C ALA A 305 -6.58 -6.83 -0.77
N VAL A 306 -6.72 -8.12 -0.41
CA VAL A 306 -7.79 -8.60 0.49
C VAL A 306 -7.67 -7.99 1.89
N ARG A 307 -6.44 -7.81 2.39
CA ARG A 307 -6.24 -7.16 3.69
C ARG A 307 -6.56 -5.67 3.64
N ALA A 308 -6.27 -5.00 2.52
CA ALA A 308 -6.57 -3.58 2.32
C ALA A 308 -8.08 -3.33 2.24
N ASP A 309 -8.80 -4.18 1.51
CA ASP A 309 -10.26 -4.17 1.44
C ASP A 309 -10.88 -4.25 2.85
N ALA A 310 -10.50 -5.27 3.62
CA ALA A 310 -10.96 -5.42 5.00
C ALA A 310 -10.60 -4.22 5.91
N ALA A 311 -9.45 -3.57 5.69
CA ALA A 311 -9.05 -2.39 6.46
C ALA A 311 -9.90 -1.15 6.10
N LEU A 312 -10.24 -0.98 4.83
CA LEU A 312 -11.12 0.10 4.36
C LEU A 312 -12.54 -0.06 4.90
N ASP A 313 -13.08 -1.29 4.88
CA ASP A 313 -14.40 -1.61 5.44
C ASP A 313 -14.46 -1.32 6.94
N ALA A 314 -13.42 -1.71 7.70
CA ALA A 314 -13.35 -1.45 9.13
C ALA A 314 -13.30 0.05 9.46
N GLY A 315 -12.56 0.85 8.67
CA GLY A 315 -12.51 2.31 8.80
C GLY A 315 -13.86 2.96 8.51
N GLU A 316 -14.58 2.49 7.49
CA GLU A 316 -15.94 2.99 7.19
C GLU A 316 -16.92 2.75 8.33
N VAL A 317 -16.86 1.59 8.97
CA VAL A 317 -17.71 1.26 10.12
C VAL A 317 -17.40 2.16 11.32
N ALA A 318 -16.11 2.46 11.56
CA ALA A 318 -15.69 3.34 12.65
C ALA A 318 -16.21 4.78 12.46
N VAL A 319 -16.10 5.32 11.22
CA VAL A 319 -16.61 6.67 10.88
C VAL A 319 -18.14 6.73 11.00
N ALA A 320 -18.86 5.70 10.56
CA ALA A 320 -20.32 5.65 10.64
C ALA A 320 -20.86 5.52 12.08
N ALA A 321 -20.07 4.94 13.00
CA ALA A 321 -20.45 4.76 14.40
C ALA A 321 -20.38 6.08 15.21
N GLY A 322 -19.61 7.10 14.75
CA GLY A 322 -19.40 8.38 15.41
C GLY A 322 -18.85 8.27 16.84
N PRO A 323 -18.33 9.32 17.44
CA PRO A 323 -18.00 9.30 18.86
C PRO A 323 -19.27 9.27 19.73
#